data_bebd20e1fc91f9d6592a6ccb2245d02d
#
_entry.id   bebd20e1fc91f9d6592a6ccb2245d02d
#
_cell.length_a   1.000
_cell.length_b   1.000
_cell.length_c   1.000
_cell.angle_alpha   90.00
_cell.angle_beta   90.00
_cell.angle_gamma   90.00
#
_symmetry.space_group_name_H-M   'P 1'
#
loop_
_entity.id
_entity.type
_entity.pdbx_description
1 polymer ?
#
loop_
_entity_poly.entity_id
_entity_poly.type
_entity_poly.pdbx_seq_one_letter_code
_entity_poly.pdbx_strand_id
1 'polypeptide(L)'
;MYKRQGSTKTFIVSLLPSDTSETALETLKRYNVLSAPVTIQNLEGLNREDERATCVGFFSVSDVIDPLVEAFEDEKKLERMQDPINMLQAMTLLGKVASKVFSKKIFQIEKDDVDLVFEPYAKELSILKAMEMFLASRYHLVHRLGIFDPHGEIQKIVSQSDIIRFLQMKNEQGVFKELSSLSLEDCSFCSSERALGLCTVEPHELTINVLKKMRDREISCVGVVYEDVLIANFSASDLRRVTKDHISILGLLIAEFLALSHRTSYGGYSHIESQHVSHAFFQKMNEDSPTAVDRRNKAIEKDEIFLQTVGVSATISDVLNALTYVHRVWVVVEKPKLNAGKPLDVITLTDVLRLFVSEENDAFGEEKQSGQSD
;
A
#
# COMPACT_ATOMS: atom_id res chain seq x y z
N MET A 1 -3.70 8.84 -11.69
CA MET A 1 -3.90 9.79 -12.80
C MET A 1 -5.39 10.07 -12.95
N TYR A 2 -5.86 11.20 -12.52
CA TYR A 2 -7.30 11.53 -12.59
C TYR A 2 -7.58 12.23 -13.92
N LYS A 3 -8.35 11.60 -14.80
CA LYS A 3 -8.93 12.28 -15.99
C LYS A 3 -10.29 12.85 -15.61
N ARG A 4 -10.44 14.17 -15.54
CA ARG A 4 -11.76 14.78 -15.65
C ARG A 4 -12.22 14.65 -17.11
N GLN A 5 -13.42 14.11 -17.32
CA GLN A 5 -14.05 14.09 -18.64
C GLN A 5 -14.14 15.54 -19.16
N GLY A 6 -13.47 15.77 -20.29
CA GLY A 6 -13.54 17.06 -21.03
C GLY A 6 -12.29 17.94 -20.97
N SER A 7 -11.20 17.56 -20.25
CA SER A 7 -9.95 18.34 -20.24
C SER A 7 -8.78 17.43 -20.63
N THR A 8 -8.00 17.85 -21.63
CA THR A 8 -6.75 17.19 -22.04
C THR A 8 -5.59 17.44 -21.07
N LYS A 9 -5.77 18.25 -20.01
CA LYS A 9 -4.76 18.51 -18.99
C LYS A 9 -4.85 17.49 -17.88
N THR A 10 -3.79 16.72 -17.68
CA THR A 10 -3.58 15.85 -16.51
C THR A 10 -3.33 16.75 -15.30
N PHE A 11 -4.18 16.68 -14.29
CA PHE A 11 -4.02 17.44 -13.06
C PHE A 11 -3.27 16.59 -12.03
N ILE A 12 -2.16 17.10 -11.54
CA ILE A 12 -1.41 16.51 -10.43
C ILE A 12 -1.84 17.22 -9.15
N VAL A 13 -2.35 16.45 -8.20
CA VAL A 13 -2.67 16.95 -6.85
C VAL A 13 -1.36 17.12 -6.10
N SER A 14 -1.06 18.31 -5.63
CA SER A 14 0.12 18.63 -4.81
C SER A 14 -0.28 19.16 -3.45
N LEU A 15 0.65 19.06 -2.50
CA LEU A 15 0.53 19.57 -1.13
C LEU A 15 1.61 20.62 -0.89
N LEU A 16 1.40 21.49 0.09
CA LEU A 16 2.40 22.46 0.52
C LEU A 16 3.10 21.95 1.79
N PRO A 17 4.40 22.24 2.00
CA PRO A 17 5.11 21.89 3.24
C PRO A 17 4.44 22.47 4.48
N SER A 18 3.76 23.61 4.33
CA SER A 18 3.00 24.27 5.41
C SER A 18 1.66 23.63 5.72
N ASP A 19 1.16 22.74 4.87
CA ASP A 19 -0.09 22.03 5.13
C ASP A 19 0.06 21.16 6.39
N THR A 20 -1.03 21.06 7.15
CA THR A 20 -1.07 20.13 8.28
C THR A 20 -1.31 18.71 7.81
N SER A 21 -0.95 17.72 8.63
CA SER A 21 -1.28 16.32 8.37
C SER A 21 -2.77 16.11 8.13
N GLU A 22 -3.64 16.88 8.83
CA GLU A 22 -5.08 16.88 8.63
C GLU A 22 -5.45 17.30 7.20
N THR A 23 -4.99 18.49 6.78
CA THR A 23 -5.24 19.04 5.44
C THR A 23 -4.72 18.09 4.36
N ALA A 24 -3.53 17.51 4.57
CA ALA A 24 -2.92 16.58 3.63
C ALA A 24 -3.77 15.30 3.47
N LEU A 25 -4.15 14.65 4.59
CA LEU A 25 -4.99 13.45 4.54
C LEU A 25 -6.37 13.71 3.93
N GLU A 26 -7.00 14.85 4.25
CA GLU A 26 -8.26 15.24 3.64
C GLU A 26 -8.12 15.43 2.11
N THR A 27 -7.00 16.00 1.68
CA THR A 27 -6.69 16.16 0.26
C THR A 27 -6.50 14.79 -0.41
N LEU A 28 -5.69 13.89 0.18
CA LEU A 28 -5.51 12.54 -0.33
C LEU A 28 -6.85 11.78 -0.40
N LYS A 29 -7.68 11.89 0.62
CA LYS A 29 -9.03 11.30 0.67
C LYS A 29 -9.94 11.85 -0.42
N ARG A 30 -10.00 13.20 -0.59
CA ARG A 30 -10.83 13.89 -1.58
C ARG A 30 -10.52 13.45 -3.00
N TYR A 31 -9.24 13.28 -3.31
CA TYR A 31 -8.78 12.88 -4.64
C TYR A 31 -8.60 11.38 -4.80
N ASN A 32 -8.93 10.60 -3.77
CA ASN A 32 -8.82 9.13 -3.74
C ASN A 32 -7.40 8.64 -4.11
N VAL A 33 -6.37 9.31 -3.61
CA VAL A 33 -4.96 8.94 -3.79
C VAL A 33 -4.31 8.58 -2.45
N LEU A 34 -3.26 7.77 -2.47
CA LEU A 34 -2.53 7.35 -1.27
C LEU A 34 -1.35 8.24 -0.93
N SER A 35 -0.88 9.03 -1.88
CA SER A 35 0.13 10.05 -1.65
C SER A 35 0.07 11.15 -2.70
N ALA A 36 0.71 12.28 -2.40
CA ALA A 36 0.83 13.40 -3.32
C ALA A 36 2.22 14.05 -3.17
N PRO A 37 2.78 14.64 -4.25
CA PRO A 37 4.00 15.41 -4.16
C PRO A 37 3.82 16.64 -3.28
N VAL A 38 4.83 16.95 -2.50
CA VAL A 38 4.94 18.17 -1.71
C VAL A 38 5.75 19.16 -2.52
N THR A 39 5.16 20.35 -2.81
CA THR A 39 5.78 21.34 -3.68
C THR A 39 5.95 22.68 -2.94
N ILE A 40 7.10 23.30 -3.12
CA ILE A 40 7.36 24.66 -2.66
C ILE A 40 7.13 25.59 -3.84
N GLN A 41 6.28 26.60 -3.68
CA GLN A 41 6.22 27.72 -4.59
C GLN A 41 7.20 28.79 -4.07
N ASN A 42 8.17 29.17 -4.87
CA ASN A 42 9.06 30.27 -4.54
C ASN A 42 8.29 31.58 -4.62
N LEU A 43 7.76 32.04 -3.48
CA LEU A 43 6.91 33.22 -3.37
C LEU A 43 7.65 34.52 -3.11
N GLU A 44 8.97 34.51 -2.90
CA GLU A 44 9.70 35.71 -2.51
C GLU A 44 10.87 36.03 -3.46
N GLY A 45 10.66 37.02 -4.30
CA GLY A 45 11.75 37.90 -4.78
C GLY A 45 12.45 37.53 -6.09
N LEU A 46 12.00 36.55 -6.85
CA LEU A 46 12.53 36.27 -8.19
C LEU A 46 11.59 36.81 -9.27
N ASN A 47 12.17 37.30 -10.37
CA ASN A 47 11.43 37.85 -11.52
C ASN A 47 10.34 36.88 -11.99
N ARG A 48 9.22 37.38 -12.46
CA ARG A 48 8.00 36.65 -12.87
C ARG A 48 8.20 35.45 -13.84
N GLU A 49 9.42 35.21 -14.30
CA GLU A 49 9.77 34.11 -15.19
C GLU A 49 10.18 32.81 -14.41
N ASP A 50 10.37 32.87 -13.09
CA ASP A 50 10.84 31.76 -12.23
C ASP A 50 9.81 31.29 -11.19
N GLU A 51 8.51 31.52 -11.37
CA GLU A 51 7.44 30.98 -10.51
C GLU A 51 7.26 29.47 -10.72
N ARG A 52 8.30 28.68 -10.37
CA ARG A 52 8.27 27.23 -10.56
C ARG A 52 8.06 26.52 -9.22
N ALA A 53 7.11 25.59 -9.21
CA ALA A 53 6.88 24.74 -8.06
C ALA A 53 7.95 23.65 -8.00
N THR A 54 8.87 23.73 -7.05
CA THR A 54 9.88 22.69 -6.83
C THR A 54 9.29 21.61 -5.94
N CYS A 55 9.31 20.34 -6.39
CA CYS A 55 8.94 19.20 -5.58
C CYS A 55 10.03 18.89 -4.56
N VAL A 56 9.66 18.77 -3.30
CA VAL A 56 10.58 18.46 -2.19
C VAL A 56 10.34 17.07 -1.61
N GLY A 57 9.37 16.33 -2.12
CA GLY A 57 9.09 14.96 -1.70
C GLY A 57 7.66 14.53 -1.96
N PHE A 58 7.32 13.36 -1.41
CA PHE A 58 5.95 12.84 -1.41
C PHE A 58 5.47 12.69 0.04
N PHE A 59 4.24 13.07 0.27
CA PHE A 59 3.53 12.75 1.51
C PHE A 59 2.51 11.66 1.23
N SER A 60 2.47 10.65 2.08
CA SER A 60 1.59 9.49 1.96
C SER A 60 0.77 9.26 3.23
N VAL A 61 -0.25 8.42 3.13
CA VAL A 61 -1.06 8.03 4.30
C VAL A 61 -0.22 7.34 5.37
N SER A 62 0.82 6.59 4.98
CA SER A 62 1.72 5.90 5.92
C SER A 62 2.54 6.85 6.80
N ASP A 63 2.81 8.09 6.33
CA ASP A 63 3.65 9.03 7.06
C ASP A 63 3.01 9.54 8.37
N VAL A 64 1.75 9.23 8.59
CA VAL A 64 1.04 9.56 9.84
C VAL A 64 1.16 8.45 10.88
N ILE A 65 1.60 7.25 10.48
CA ILE A 65 1.64 6.09 11.38
C ILE A 65 2.63 6.32 12.52
N ASP A 66 3.86 6.71 12.21
CA ASP A 66 4.92 6.88 13.21
C ASP A 66 4.58 7.96 14.24
N PRO A 67 4.24 9.20 13.83
CA PRO A 67 3.85 10.23 14.81
C PRO A 67 2.59 9.87 15.58
N LEU A 68 1.69 9.07 15.01
CA LEU A 68 0.49 8.60 15.71
C LEU A 68 0.82 7.58 16.80
N VAL A 69 1.59 6.55 16.44
CA VAL A 69 1.98 5.49 17.39
C VAL A 69 2.87 6.06 18.49
N GLU A 70 3.80 6.96 18.15
CA GLU A 70 4.64 7.66 19.13
C GLU A 70 3.79 8.46 20.12
N ALA A 71 2.91 9.32 19.63
CA ALA A 71 2.04 10.13 20.47
C ALA A 71 1.13 9.28 21.37
N PHE A 72 0.63 8.15 20.85
CA PHE A 72 -0.19 7.21 21.60
C PHE A 72 0.61 6.54 22.75
N GLU A 73 1.82 6.06 22.46
CA GLU A 73 2.67 5.44 23.49
C GLU A 73 3.12 6.43 24.56
N ASP A 74 3.40 7.69 24.18
CA ASP A 74 3.74 8.74 25.12
C ASP A 74 2.57 9.09 26.04
N GLU A 75 1.36 9.23 25.49
CA GLU A 75 0.16 9.53 26.29
C GLU A 75 -0.16 8.36 27.23
N LYS A 76 0.01 7.11 26.77
CA LYS A 76 -0.15 5.91 27.59
C LYS A 76 0.81 5.88 28.77
N LYS A 77 2.08 6.26 28.58
CA LYS A 77 3.08 6.39 29.66
C LYS A 77 2.70 7.50 30.62
N LEU A 78 2.26 8.66 30.10
CA LEU A 78 1.84 9.81 30.92
C LEU A 78 0.66 9.46 31.85
N GLU A 79 -0.31 8.74 31.33
CA GLU A 79 -1.48 8.23 32.07
C GLU A 79 -1.14 7.02 32.96
N ARG A 80 0.10 6.51 32.92
CA ARG A 80 0.57 5.33 33.66
C ARG A 80 -0.27 4.07 33.43
N MET A 81 -0.80 3.93 32.20
CA MET A 81 -1.59 2.75 31.85
C MET A 81 -0.68 1.54 31.64
N GLN A 82 -1.13 0.41 32.16
CA GLN A 82 -0.43 -0.88 32.00
C GLN A 82 -1.05 -1.71 30.89
N ASP A 83 -0.23 -2.49 30.20
CA ASP A 83 -0.69 -3.46 29.22
C ASP A 83 -1.27 -4.74 29.86
N PRO A 84 -2.26 -5.36 29.21
CA PRO A 84 -2.96 -4.90 28.00
C PRO A 84 -4.02 -3.83 28.33
N ILE A 85 -4.09 -2.79 27.51
CA ILE A 85 -5.19 -1.81 27.56
C ILE A 85 -6.40 -2.34 26.83
N ASN A 86 -7.59 -1.94 27.27
CA ASN A 86 -8.84 -2.29 26.59
C ASN A 86 -9.19 -1.28 25.46
N MET A 87 -10.19 -1.64 24.67
CA MET A 87 -10.66 -0.84 23.53
C MET A 87 -11.06 0.60 23.94
N LEU A 88 -11.81 0.76 25.01
CA LEU A 88 -12.27 2.08 25.48
C LEU A 88 -11.09 2.97 25.91
N GLN A 89 -10.10 2.40 26.59
CA GLN A 89 -8.88 3.10 26.96
C GLN A 89 -8.10 3.53 25.73
N ALA A 90 -7.94 2.64 24.74
CA ALA A 90 -7.28 2.97 23.48
C ALA A 90 -8.00 4.10 22.73
N MET A 91 -9.32 4.03 22.60
CA MET A 91 -10.12 5.08 21.97
C MET A 91 -9.98 6.43 22.68
N THR A 92 -9.96 6.42 24.02
CA THR A 92 -9.80 7.63 24.84
C THR A 92 -8.42 8.26 24.62
N LEU A 93 -7.34 7.47 24.65
CA LEU A 93 -5.98 7.96 24.40
C LEU A 93 -5.85 8.54 22.99
N LEU A 94 -6.37 7.84 21.98
CA LEU A 94 -6.36 8.30 20.60
C LEU A 94 -7.09 9.65 20.44
N GLY A 95 -8.23 9.81 21.10
CA GLY A 95 -8.94 11.09 21.11
C GLY A 95 -8.11 12.25 21.69
N LYS A 96 -7.31 11.99 22.75
CA LYS A 96 -6.43 13.00 23.37
C LYS A 96 -5.28 13.40 22.44
N VAL A 97 -4.67 12.45 21.73
CA VAL A 97 -3.51 12.72 20.85
C VAL A 97 -3.89 13.24 19.48
N ALA A 98 -5.16 13.16 19.08
CA ALA A 98 -5.65 13.55 17.77
C ALA A 98 -5.13 14.93 17.34
N SER A 99 -5.36 15.96 18.15
CA SER A 99 -4.94 17.33 17.83
C SER A 99 -3.42 17.46 17.71
N LYS A 100 -2.65 16.77 18.57
CA LYS A 100 -1.18 16.79 18.52
C LYS A 100 -0.64 16.23 17.20
N VAL A 101 -1.21 15.12 16.73
CA VAL A 101 -0.77 14.44 15.50
C VAL A 101 -1.20 15.21 14.26
N PHE A 102 -2.48 15.57 14.18
CA PHE A 102 -3.05 16.14 12.96
C PHE A 102 -2.73 17.62 12.75
N SER A 103 -2.31 18.35 13.79
CA SER A 103 -1.83 19.74 13.65
C SER A 103 -0.36 19.84 13.22
N LYS A 104 0.41 18.76 13.25
CA LYS A 104 1.80 18.76 12.73
C LYS A 104 1.79 19.14 11.26
N LYS A 105 2.69 20.06 10.88
CA LYS A 105 2.90 20.41 9.47
C LYS A 105 3.71 19.33 8.76
N ILE A 106 3.49 19.15 7.46
CA ILE A 106 4.17 18.12 6.66
C ILE A 106 5.68 18.19 6.79
N PHE A 107 6.26 19.41 6.74
CA PHE A 107 7.71 19.59 6.87
C PHE A 107 8.27 19.24 8.27
N GLN A 108 7.42 19.10 9.29
CA GLN A 108 7.81 18.71 10.65
C GLN A 108 7.74 17.19 10.87
N ILE A 109 7.24 16.46 9.89
CA ILE A 109 7.28 15.00 9.90
C ILE A 109 8.67 14.64 9.42
N GLU A 110 9.51 14.21 10.37
CA GLU A 110 10.85 13.75 10.05
C GLU A 110 10.74 12.55 9.12
N LYS A 111 11.34 12.71 7.94
CA LYS A 111 11.59 11.62 7.01
C LYS A 111 13.09 11.54 6.87
N ASP A 112 13.65 10.42 7.26
CA ASP A 112 15.08 10.17 7.13
C ASP A 112 15.53 10.16 5.67
N ASP A 113 14.60 9.93 4.72
CA ASP A 113 14.87 10.06 3.29
C ASP A 113 13.62 10.48 2.54
N VAL A 114 13.76 11.49 1.73
CA VAL A 114 12.74 11.91 0.78
C VAL A 114 12.83 11.01 -0.43
N ASP A 115 11.75 10.30 -0.75
CA ASP A 115 11.61 9.51 -1.99
C ASP A 115 11.65 10.41 -3.23
N LEU A 116 12.77 11.13 -3.39
CA LEU A 116 13.01 11.99 -4.53
C LEU A 116 13.95 11.30 -5.50
N VAL A 117 13.38 10.67 -6.47
CA VAL A 117 14.15 10.30 -7.65
C VAL A 117 13.90 11.35 -8.72
N PHE A 118 14.91 12.20 -8.91
CA PHE A 118 14.94 13.19 -9.98
C PHE A 118 15.63 12.56 -11.20
N GLU A 119 14.89 12.33 -12.25
CA GLU A 119 15.47 12.15 -13.58
C GLU A 119 15.01 13.29 -14.46
N PRO A 120 15.92 14.20 -14.84
CA PRO A 120 15.56 15.36 -15.67
C PRO A 120 15.22 15.01 -17.12
N TYR A 121 15.45 13.74 -17.56
CA TYR A 121 15.30 13.33 -18.96
C TYR A 121 14.40 12.10 -19.12
N ALA A 122 13.11 12.29 -18.85
CA ALA A 122 12.09 11.24 -18.98
C ALA A 122 12.01 10.56 -20.36
N LYS A 123 12.51 11.19 -21.40
CA LYS A 123 12.47 10.63 -22.77
C LYS A 123 13.39 9.43 -22.97
N GLU A 124 14.41 9.30 -22.12
CA GLU A 124 15.43 8.26 -22.19
C GLU A 124 15.28 7.20 -21.06
N LEU A 125 14.31 7.39 -20.16
CA LEU A 125 14.08 6.45 -19.07
C LEU A 125 13.42 5.18 -19.60
N SER A 126 14.17 4.07 -19.63
CA SER A 126 13.61 2.74 -19.94
C SER A 126 12.75 2.23 -18.79
N ILE A 127 11.85 1.29 -19.07
CA ILE A 127 11.04 0.63 -18.04
C ILE A 127 11.93 -0.13 -17.06
N LEU A 128 12.98 -0.82 -17.55
CA LEU A 128 13.96 -1.50 -16.72
C LEU A 128 14.63 -0.52 -15.76
N LYS A 129 15.10 0.64 -16.26
CA LYS A 129 15.71 1.65 -15.42
C LYS A 129 14.75 2.19 -14.36
N ALA A 130 13.48 2.37 -14.70
CA ALA A 130 12.45 2.76 -13.72
C ALA A 130 12.25 1.66 -12.65
N MET A 131 12.26 0.37 -13.02
CA MET A 131 12.19 -0.73 -12.06
C MET A 131 13.42 -0.75 -11.14
N GLU A 132 14.62 -0.59 -11.68
CA GLU A 132 15.85 -0.47 -10.87
C GLU A 132 15.78 0.70 -9.86
N MET A 133 15.26 1.85 -10.29
CA MET A 133 15.10 3.02 -9.42
C MET A 133 14.12 2.74 -8.26
N PHE A 134 13.04 2.01 -8.50
CA PHE A 134 12.14 1.56 -7.42
C PHE A 134 12.82 0.63 -6.41
N LEU A 135 13.88 -0.06 -6.81
CA LEU A 135 14.60 -1.03 -6.00
C LEU A 135 15.92 -0.48 -5.43
N ALA A 136 16.38 0.69 -5.89
CA ALA A 136 17.72 1.22 -5.60
C ALA A 136 17.90 1.71 -4.16
N SER A 137 16.83 2.11 -3.48
CA SER A 137 16.93 2.57 -2.09
C SER A 137 17.17 1.38 -1.17
N ARG A 138 18.23 1.47 -0.35
CA ARG A 138 18.57 0.48 0.67
C ARG A 138 17.77 0.64 1.96
N TYR A 139 17.18 1.82 2.16
CA TYR A 139 16.56 2.22 3.43
C TYR A 139 15.05 2.36 3.33
N HIS A 140 14.52 2.74 2.17
CA HIS A 140 13.07 2.93 1.98
C HIS A 140 12.61 2.40 0.62
N LEU A 141 11.39 1.85 0.60
CA LEU A 141 10.76 1.40 -0.65
C LEU A 141 10.22 2.61 -1.40
N VAL A 142 10.83 2.92 -2.53
CA VAL A 142 10.32 3.94 -3.45
C VAL A 142 9.06 3.42 -4.14
N HIS A 143 7.93 4.03 -3.91
CA HIS A 143 6.66 3.60 -4.50
C HIS A 143 6.25 4.43 -5.72
N ARG A 144 6.86 5.61 -5.90
CA ARG A 144 6.53 6.57 -6.97
C ARG A 144 7.76 7.30 -7.45
N LEU A 145 7.82 7.53 -8.76
CA LEU A 145 8.84 8.34 -9.41
C LEU A 145 8.17 9.60 -9.96
N GLY A 146 8.70 10.76 -9.63
CA GLY A 146 8.34 12.03 -10.25
C GLY A 146 9.11 12.21 -11.56
N ILE A 147 8.41 12.50 -12.63
CA ILE A 147 9.01 12.81 -13.93
C ILE A 147 8.91 14.31 -14.12
N PHE A 148 10.06 14.96 -14.21
CA PHE A 148 10.20 16.39 -14.28
C PHE A 148 10.51 16.86 -15.69
N ASP A 149 10.11 18.08 -16.02
CA ASP A 149 10.59 18.76 -17.23
C ASP A 149 11.97 19.39 -16.97
N PRO A 150 12.62 19.95 -18.02
CA PRO A 150 13.90 20.63 -17.86
C PRO A 150 13.84 21.86 -16.93
N HIS A 151 12.65 22.28 -16.57
CA HIS A 151 12.40 23.41 -15.69
C HIS A 151 12.14 23.01 -14.23
N GLY A 152 12.11 21.68 -13.92
CA GLY A 152 11.89 21.16 -12.57
C GLY A 152 10.41 21.02 -12.18
N GLU A 153 9.48 21.21 -13.13
CA GLU A 153 8.05 20.97 -12.87
C GLU A 153 7.69 19.49 -13.05
N ILE A 154 6.87 18.96 -12.13
CA ILE A 154 6.37 17.57 -12.25
C ILE A 154 5.40 17.48 -13.42
N GLN A 155 5.78 16.74 -14.44
CA GLN A 155 4.95 16.46 -15.61
C GLN A 155 4.11 15.20 -15.42
N LYS A 156 4.65 14.19 -14.77
CA LYS A 156 3.99 12.90 -14.54
C LYS A 156 4.49 12.27 -13.24
N ILE A 157 3.68 11.36 -12.72
CA ILE A 157 4.06 10.46 -11.63
C ILE A 157 3.89 9.04 -12.16
N VAL A 158 4.92 8.22 -12.02
CA VAL A 158 4.92 6.79 -12.33
C VAL A 158 4.95 6.02 -11.01
N SER A 159 4.04 5.10 -10.82
CA SER A 159 3.99 4.23 -9.65
C SER A 159 4.41 2.80 -10.00
N GLN A 160 4.78 2.01 -8.99
CA GLN A 160 4.99 0.56 -9.16
C GLN A 160 3.76 -0.11 -9.81
N SER A 161 2.53 0.30 -9.43
CA SER A 161 1.30 -0.23 -10.04
C SER A 161 1.19 0.08 -11.54
N ASP A 162 1.73 1.20 -12.01
CA ASP A 162 1.74 1.52 -13.45
C ASP A 162 2.69 0.59 -14.21
N ILE A 163 3.84 0.27 -13.62
CA ILE A 163 4.78 -0.70 -14.18
C ILE A 163 4.15 -2.09 -14.21
N ILE A 164 3.52 -2.55 -13.12
CA ILE A 164 2.84 -3.86 -13.10
C ILE A 164 1.76 -3.96 -14.19
N ARG A 165 0.94 -2.93 -14.37
CA ARG A 165 -0.05 -2.91 -15.47
C ARG A 165 0.60 -2.99 -16.84
N PHE A 166 1.74 -2.32 -17.02
CA PHE A 166 2.51 -2.42 -18.26
C PHE A 166 3.07 -3.82 -18.47
N LEU A 167 3.66 -4.44 -17.43
CA LEU A 167 4.17 -5.81 -17.49
C LEU A 167 3.05 -6.80 -17.83
N GLN A 168 1.88 -6.68 -17.19
CA GLN A 168 0.72 -7.53 -17.50
C GLN A 168 0.25 -7.36 -18.95
N MET A 169 0.18 -6.14 -19.45
CA MET A 169 -0.18 -5.87 -20.85
C MET A 169 0.83 -6.52 -21.81
N LYS A 170 2.13 -6.50 -21.49
CA LYS A 170 3.17 -7.15 -22.28
C LYS A 170 3.13 -8.67 -22.17
N ASN A 171 2.81 -9.18 -21.00
CA ASN A 171 2.60 -10.60 -20.77
C ASN A 171 1.45 -11.15 -21.64
N GLU A 172 0.33 -10.45 -21.73
CA GLU A 172 -0.80 -10.80 -22.61
C GLU A 172 -0.40 -10.81 -24.10
N GLN A 173 0.63 -10.04 -24.47
CA GLN A 173 1.24 -10.04 -25.80
C GLN A 173 2.28 -11.16 -26.00
N GLY A 174 2.54 -11.97 -24.97
CA GLY A 174 3.48 -13.10 -25.01
C GLY A 174 4.96 -12.71 -24.87
N VAL A 175 5.27 -11.46 -24.48
CA VAL A 175 6.67 -10.97 -24.38
C VAL A 175 7.45 -11.70 -23.27
N PHE A 176 6.79 -12.08 -22.15
CA PHE A 176 7.42 -12.72 -20.99
C PHE A 176 6.91 -14.14 -20.76
N LYS A 177 6.61 -14.89 -21.85
CA LYS A 177 5.91 -16.17 -21.74
C LYS A 177 6.65 -17.19 -20.88
N GLU A 178 7.96 -17.27 -20.96
CA GLU A 178 8.78 -18.22 -20.19
C GLU A 178 8.71 -17.89 -18.71
N LEU A 179 9.08 -16.67 -18.31
CA LEU A 179 9.05 -16.22 -16.94
C LEU A 179 7.62 -16.27 -16.36
N SER A 180 6.63 -15.82 -17.11
CA SER A 180 5.25 -15.73 -16.64
C SER A 180 4.57 -17.09 -16.44
N SER A 181 5.09 -18.16 -17.05
CA SER A 181 4.61 -19.53 -16.88
C SER A 181 5.22 -20.29 -15.69
N LEU A 182 6.26 -19.73 -15.06
CA LEU A 182 6.85 -20.33 -13.86
C LEU A 182 5.83 -20.30 -12.71
N SER A 183 5.79 -21.41 -11.95
CA SER A 183 5.01 -21.47 -10.73
C SER A 183 5.71 -20.73 -9.58
N LEU A 184 4.96 -20.39 -8.53
CA LEU A 184 5.56 -19.76 -7.34
C LEU A 184 6.52 -20.69 -6.60
N GLU A 185 6.36 -22.01 -6.78
CA GLU A 185 7.31 -23.02 -6.25
C GLU A 185 8.64 -22.98 -7.00
N ASP A 186 8.63 -22.73 -8.32
CA ASP A 186 9.84 -22.64 -9.15
C ASP A 186 10.60 -21.33 -8.97
N CYS A 187 9.91 -20.31 -8.46
CA CYS A 187 10.50 -19.02 -8.10
C CYS A 187 10.94 -19.03 -6.62
N SER A 188 11.76 -18.08 -6.20
CA SER A 188 12.21 -17.94 -4.80
C SER A 188 11.08 -17.53 -3.83
N PHE A 189 9.83 -17.54 -4.28
CA PHE A 189 8.66 -17.28 -3.44
C PHE A 189 8.33 -18.52 -2.60
N CYS A 190 7.65 -18.29 -1.47
CA CYS A 190 7.24 -19.35 -0.53
C CYS A 190 8.41 -20.09 0.16
N SER A 191 9.60 -19.50 0.19
CA SER A 191 10.72 -20.07 0.94
C SER A 191 10.46 -20.05 2.45
N SER A 192 11.13 -20.94 3.20
CA SER A 192 11.02 -20.97 4.66
C SER A 192 11.44 -19.65 5.31
N GLU A 193 12.40 -18.95 4.73
CA GLU A 193 12.87 -17.64 5.20
C GLU A 193 11.78 -16.56 5.05
N ARG A 194 11.09 -16.53 3.92
CA ARG A 194 9.98 -15.61 3.68
C ARG A 194 8.81 -15.91 4.60
N ALA A 195 8.49 -17.19 4.83
CA ALA A 195 7.45 -17.62 5.76
C ALA A 195 7.72 -17.18 7.20
N LEU A 196 8.98 -17.20 7.65
CA LEU A 196 9.39 -16.69 8.97
C LEU A 196 9.26 -15.16 9.09
N GLY A 197 9.34 -14.45 7.97
CA GLY A 197 9.16 -12.99 7.89
C GLY A 197 7.70 -12.54 7.91
N LEU A 198 6.74 -13.44 7.70
CA LEU A 198 5.32 -13.08 7.68
C LEU A 198 4.85 -12.50 9.00
N CYS A 199 4.16 -11.39 8.92
CA CYS A 199 3.49 -10.78 10.06
C CYS A 199 1.99 -11.03 9.97
N THR A 200 1.47 -11.76 10.94
CA THR A 200 0.04 -12.00 11.09
C THR A 200 -0.43 -11.54 12.47
N VAL A 201 -1.71 -11.23 12.56
CA VAL A 201 -2.37 -10.77 13.79
C VAL A 201 -3.71 -11.46 13.95
N GLU A 202 -4.17 -11.56 15.19
CA GLU A 202 -5.49 -12.11 15.51
C GLU A 202 -6.59 -11.04 15.30
N PRO A 203 -7.83 -11.42 14.96
CA PRO A 203 -8.94 -10.49 14.68
C PRO A 203 -9.28 -9.56 15.86
N HIS A 204 -8.96 -9.97 17.07
CA HIS A 204 -9.26 -9.27 18.31
C HIS A 204 -8.08 -8.46 18.88
N GLU A 205 -7.01 -8.28 18.12
CA GLU A 205 -5.99 -7.30 18.46
C GLU A 205 -6.49 -5.88 18.20
N LEU A 206 -6.08 -4.91 19.06
CA LEU A 206 -6.41 -3.50 18.85
C LEU A 206 -5.69 -2.98 17.60
N THR A 207 -6.39 -2.25 16.75
CA THR A 207 -5.84 -1.71 15.49
C THR A 207 -4.59 -0.86 15.71
N ILE A 208 -4.56 -0.06 16.78
CA ILE A 208 -3.38 0.75 17.12
C ILE A 208 -2.16 -0.12 17.47
N ASN A 209 -2.35 -1.27 18.11
CA ASN A 209 -1.26 -2.22 18.39
C ASN A 209 -0.78 -2.90 17.10
N VAL A 210 -1.69 -3.15 16.17
CA VAL A 210 -1.33 -3.67 14.83
C VAL A 210 -0.50 -2.64 14.07
N LEU A 211 -0.87 -1.35 14.09
CA LEU A 211 -0.08 -0.27 13.50
C LEU A 211 1.31 -0.18 14.13
N LYS A 212 1.41 -0.33 15.46
CA LYS A 212 2.70 -0.39 16.15
C LYS A 212 3.55 -1.55 15.65
N LYS A 213 2.99 -2.75 15.50
CA LYS A 213 3.70 -3.90 14.94
C LYS A 213 4.17 -3.65 13.51
N MET A 214 3.35 -2.98 12.68
CA MET A 214 3.74 -2.61 11.31
C MET A 214 4.92 -1.64 11.30
N ARG A 215 4.89 -0.60 12.14
CA ARG A 215 6.00 0.35 12.30
C ARG A 215 7.27 -0.35 12.78
N ASP A 216 7.18 -1.09 13.89
CA ASP A 216 8.35 -1.71 14.55
C ASP A 216 9.02 -2.79 13.66
N ARG A 217 8.31 -3.32 12.65
CA ARG A 217 8.82 -4.28 11.66
C ARG A 217 9.07 -3.65 10.28
N GLU A 218 8.85 -2.35 10.12
CA GLU A 218 9.00 -1.62 8.87
C GLU A 218 8.20 -2.25 7.70
N ILE A 219 6.98 -2.74 7.99
CA ILE A 219 6.11 -3.39 7.01
C ILE A 219 4.85 -2.56 6.73
N SER A 220 4.36 -2.64 5.51
CA SER A 220 3.17 -1.88 5.05
C SER A 220 1.86 -2.64 5.21
N CYS A 221 1.89 -3.90 5.65
CA CYS A 221 0.68 -4.71 5.83
C CYS A 221 0.89 -5.87 6.79
N VAL A 222 -0.24 -6.40 7.27
CA VAL A 222 -0.31 -7.65 8.04
C VAL A 222 -1.48 -8.50 7.57
N GLY A 223 -1.36 -9.82 7.68
CA GLY A 223 -2.49 -10.74 7.51
C GLY A 223 -3.29 -10.84 8.80
N VAL A 224 -4.62 -10.79 8.71
CA VAL A 224 -5.49 -11.11 9.84
C VAL A 224 -5.84 -12.59 9.75
N VAL A 225 -5.49 -13.35 10.77
CA VAL A 225 -5.60 -14.81 10.79
C VAL A 225 -6.50 -15.25 11.93
N TYR A 226 -7.43 -16.13 11.66
CA TYR A 226 -8.29 -16.78 12.64
C TYR A 226 -8.21 -18.31 12.47
N GLU A 227 -7.89 -19.02 13.53
CA GLU A 227 -7.69 -20.48 13.51
C GLU A 227 -6.76 -20.94 12.37
N ASP A 228 -5.61 -20.28 12.25
CA ASP A 228 -4.60 -20.49 11.18
C ASP A 228 -5.07 -20.09 9.76
N VAL A 229 -6.31 -19.67 9.55
CA VAL A 229 -6.84 -19.28 8.25
C VAL A 229 -6.73 -17.76 8.06
N LEU A 230 -6.19 -17.34 6.93
CA LEU A 230 -6.15 -15.93 6.55
C LEU A 230 -7.57 -15.44 6.20
N ILE A 231 -8.08 -14.48 6.96
CA ILE A 231 -9.44 -13.95 6.81
C ILE A 231 -9.50 -12.54 6.25
N ALA A 232 -8.43 -11.76 6.42
CA ALA A 232 -8.34 -10.40 5.91
C ALA A 232 -6.90 -9.95 5.76
N ASN A 233 -6.72 -8.82 5.09
CA ASN A 233 -5.47 -8.09 5.00
C ASN A 233 -5.71 -6.68 5.55
N PHE A 234 -4.81 -6.20 6.41
CA PHE A 234 -4.78 -4.82 6.87
C PHE A 234 -3.50 -4.14 6.39
N SER A 235 -3.62 -2.89 5.94
CA SER A 235 -2.48 -2.15 5.39
C SER A 235 -2.59 -0.65 5.66
N ALA A 236 -1.49 0.07 5.48
CA ALA A 236 -1.47 1.52 5.60
C ALA A 236 -2.53 2.23 4.73
N SER A 237 -2.90 1.64 3.57
CA SER A 237 -3.95 2.19 2.70
C SER A 237 -5.35 2.22 3.34
N ASP A 238 -5.60 1.37 4.34
CA ASP A 238 -6.89 1.34 5.05
C ASP A 238 -7.09 2.58 5.95
N LEU A 239 -5.98 3.26 6.29
CA LEU A 239 -6.01 4.53 7.03
C LEU A 239 -6.48 5.71 6.21
N ARG A 240 -6.59 5.60 4.88
CA ARG A 240 -6.98 6.72 3.99
C ARG A 240 -8.29 7.40 4.38
N ARG A 241 -9.18 6.68 5.08
CA ARG A 241 -10.47 7.21 5.54
C ARG A 241 -10.45 7.72 6.98
N VAL A 242 -9.37 7.47 7.69
CA VAL A 242 -9.19 7.95 9.06
C VAL A 242 -8.93 9.45 9.02
N THR A 243 -9.73 10.21 9.76
CA THR A 243 -9.61 11.65 9.91
C THR A 243 -9.43 11.97 11.39
N LYS A 244 -9.09 13.20 11.71
CA LYS A 244 -8.95 13.67 13.09
C LYS A 244 -10.17 13.34 13.96
N ASP A 245 -11.37 13.59 13.42
CA ASP A 245 -12.63 13.37 14.17
C ASP A 245 -12.94 11.88 14.39
N HIS A 246 -12.32 10.99 13.61
CA HIS A 246 -12.57 9.56 13.64
C HIS A 246 -11.36 8.72 14.05
N ILE A 247 -10.27 9.34 14.51
CA ILE A 247 -9.03 8.63 14.87
C ILE A 247 -9.26 7.57 15.96
N SER A 248 -10.22 7.80 16.84
CA SER A 248 -10.55 6.86 17.91
C SER A 248 -10.98 5.48 17.40
N ILE A 249 -11.42 5.36 16.14
CA ILE A 249 -11.73 4.04 15.55
C ILE A 249 -10.51 3.11 15.45
N LEU A 250 -9.29 3.66 15.53
CA LEU A 250 -8.07 2.85 15.61
C LEU A 250 -7.90 2.17 16.98
N GLY A 251 -8.73 2.51 17.96
CA GLY A 251 -8.86 1.78 19.21
C GLY A 251 -9.77 0.56 19.15
N LEU A 252 -10.49 0.35 18.03
CA LEU A 252 -11.29 -0.84 17.80
C LEU A 252 -10.42 -2.07 17.59
N LEU A 253 -11.00 -3.26 17.73
CA LEU A 253 -10.39 -4.50 17.29
C LEU A 253 -10.17 -4.44 15.77
N ILE A 254 -9.10 -5.07 15.27
CA ILE A 254 -8.76 -4.98 13.85
C ILE A 254 -9.88 -5.50 12.94
N ALA A 255 -10.60 -6.55 13.35
CA ALA A 255 -11.75 -7.06 12.61
C ALA A 255 -12.91 -6.04 12.56
N GLU A 256 -13.19 -5.34 13.67
CA GLU A 256 -14.23 -4.33 13.72
C GLU A 256 -13.85 -3.09 12.90
N PHE A 257 -12.57 -2.67 12.97
CA PHE A 257 -12.05 -1.58 12.15
C PHE A 257 -12.20 -1.88 10.66
N LEU A 258 -11.79 -3.08 10.22
CA LEU A 258 -11.91 -3.50 8.82
C LEU A 258 -13.38 -3.58 8.37
N ALA A 259 -14.27 -4.15 9.21
CA ALA A 259 -15.69 -4.20 8.90
C ALA A 259 -16.28 -2.79 8.71
N LEU A 260 -15.94 -1.85 9.60
CA LEU A 260 -16.37 -0.46 9.50
C LEU A 260 -15.80 0.24 8.25
N SER A 261 -14.50 0.06 7.98
CA SER A 261 -13.81 0.70 6.85
C SER A 261 -14.31 0.21 5.51
N HIS A 262 -14.67 -1.06 5.41
CA HIS A 262 -15.15 -1.71 4.18
C HIS A 262 -16.67 -1.85 4.11
N ARG A 263 -17.41 -1.28 5.08
CA ARG A 263 -18.88 -1.32 5.16
C ARG A 263 -19.43 -2.75 5.12
N THR A 264 -18.76 -3.64 5.81
CA THR A 264 -19.19 -5.02 6.01
C THR A 264 -19.66 -5.20 7.44
N SER A 265 -20.48 -6.22 7.71
CA SER A 265 -20.78 -6.59 9.09
C SER A 265 -19.74 -7.58 9.61
N TYR A 266 -19.33 -7.39 10.85
CA TYR A 266 -18.49 -8.33 11.57
C TYR A 266 -19.37 -9.44 12.14
N GLY A 267 -19.27 -10.65 11.61
CA GLY A 267 -20.09 -11.79 11.99
C GLY A 267 -19.72 -12.41 13.35
N GLY A 268 -18.66 -11.92 13.99
CA GLY A 268 -18.15 -12.51 15.22
C GLY A 268 -17.63 -13.93 15.01
N TYR A 269 -17.59 -14.70 16.08
CA TYR A 269 -17.12 -16.09 16.09
C TYR A 269 -18.18 -17.10 15.65
N SER A 270 -19.24 -16.70 14.95
CA SER A 270 -20.21 -17.65 14.47
C SER A 270 -19.57 -18.53 13.39
N HIS A 271 -19.49 -19.83 13.65
CA HIS A 271 -19.10 -20.85 12.70
C HIS A 271 -20.13 -20.91 11.56
N ILE A 272 -19.98 -20.03 10.59
CA ILE A 272 -20.72 -20.15 9.35
C ILE A 272 -19.87 -21.00 8.42
N GLU A 273 -20.25 -22.24 8.25
CA GLU A 273 -19.79 -23.10 7.16
C GLU A 273 -20.22 -22.47 5.82
N SER A 274 -19.48 -21.47 5.36
CA SER A 274 -19.68 -20.96 4.02
C SER A 274 -18.61 -21.49 3.08
N GLN A 275 -19.03 -22.08 1.98
CA GLN A 275 -18.18 -22.68 0.96
C GLN A 275 -17.36 -21.65 0.16
N HIS A 276 -17.45 -20.35 0.45
CA HIS A 276 -16.70 -19.27 -0.19
C HIS A 276 -15.82 -18.57 0.83
N VAL A 277 -14.58 -18.98 0.86
CA VAL A 277 -13.57 -18.67 1.88
C VAL A 277 -13.21 -17.20 2.02
N SER A 278 -13.52 -16.35 1.05
CA SER A 278 -13.00 -14.98 1.06
C SER A 278 -13.60 -14.03 2.11
N HIS A 279 -14.78 -14.35 2.70
CA HIS A 279 -15.47 -13.38 3.57
C HIS A 279 -16.41 -13.99 4.62
N ALA A 280 -16.18 -15.23 5.07
CA ALA A 280 -17.01 -15.87 6.10
C ALA A 280 -17.05 -15.05 7.41
N PHE A 281 -16.00 -14.33 7.70
CA PHE A 281 -15.85 -13.52 8.90
C PHE A 281 -16.49 -12.13 8.78
N PHE A 282 -16.59 -11.59 7.55
CA PHE A 282 -17.17 -10.29 7.25
C PHE A 282 -18.35 -10.48 6.31
N GLN A 283 -19.57 -10.41 6.83
CA GLN A 283 -20.77 -10.46 6.00
C GLN A 283 -20.99 -9.11 5.31
N LYS A 284 -21.31 -9.13 4.02
CA LYS A 284 -21.78 -7.91 3.34
C LYS A 284 -23.03 -7.38 4.03
N MET A 285 -23.08 -6.11 4.33
CA MET A 285 -24.30 -5.47 4.82
C MET A 285 -25.39 -5.61 3.74
N ASN A 286 -26.56 -6.06 4.17
CA ASN A 286 -27.70 -6.48 3.34
C ASN A 286 -27.84 -5.68 2.04
N GLU A 287 -28.06 -6.41 0.94
CA GLU A 287 -28.23 -5.88 -0.42
C GLU A 287 -29.44 -4.93 -0.59
N ASP A 288 -30.31 -4.84 0.38
CA ASP A 288 -31.54 -3.99 0.38
C ASP A 288 -31.28 -2.52 0.76
N SER A 289 -30.03 -2.12 1.03
CA SER A 289 -29.72 -0.71 1.23
C SER A 289 -29.77 0.03 -0.12
N PRO A 290 -30.45 1.21 -0.23
CA PRO A 290 -30.54 1.99 -1.48
C PRO A 290 -29.16 2.30 -2.12
N THR A 291 -28.11 2.23 -1.32
CA THR A 291 -26.71 2.36 -1.76
C THR A 291 -26.18 1.12 -2.50
N ALA A 292 -26.84 -0.05 -2.41
CA ALA A 292 -26.42 -1.27 -3.11
C ALA A 292 -26.78 -1.24 -4.60
N VAL A 293 -27.87 -0.58 -4.97
CA VAL A 293 -28.29 -0.44 -6.38
C VAL A 293 -27.37 0.50 -7.16
N ASP A 294 -26.90 1.58 -6.53
CA ASP A 294 -25.95 2.52 -7.14
C ASP A 294 -24.56 1.89 -7.36
N ARG A 295 -24.21 0.82 -6.64
CA ARG A 295 -22.91 0.14 -6.75
C ARG A 295 -22.81 -0.80 -7.96
N ARG A 296 -23.92 -1.35 -8.44
CA ARG A 296 -23.94 -2.19 -9.65
C ARG A 296 -23.63 -1.39 -10.93
N ASN A 297 -23.89 -0.09 -10.93
CA ASN A 297 -23.70 0.78 -12.09
C ASN A 297 -22.39 1.60 -12.05
N LYS A 298 -21.71 1.67 -10.91
CA LYS A 298 -20.37 2.22 -10.80
C LYS A 298 -19.39 1.05 -10.81
N ALA A 299 -18.67 0.91 -11.91
CA ALA A 299 -17.56 -0.02 -12.05
C ALA A 299 -16.72 -0.03 -10.77
N ILE A 300 -16.82 -1.15 -10.03
CA ILE A 300 -15.91 -1.61 -8.97
C ILE A 300 -15.25 -0.44 -8.21
N GLU A 301 -16.01 0.33 -7.47
CA GLU A 301 -15.45 1.16 -6.41
C GLU A 301 -14.95 0.20 -5.33
N LYS A 302 -13.63 0.23 -5.11
CA LYS A 302 -12.77 -0.60 -4.28
C LYS A 302 -13.10 -0.58 -2.77
N ASP A 303 -14.34 -0.81 -2.38
CA ASP A 303 -14.79 -0.75 -1.00
C ASP A 303 -15.01 -2.12 -0.35
N GLU A 304 -14.68 -3.20 -1.05
CA GLU A 304 -14.74 -4.54 -0.49
C GLU A 304 -13.43 -4.86 0.25
N ILE A 305 -13.49 -5.66 1.32
CA ILE A 305 -12.29 -6.29 1.89
C ILE A 305 -11.75 -7.21 0.81
N PHE A 306 -10.80 -6.70 0.05
CA PHE A 306 -10.25 -7.42 -1.08
C PHE A 306 -9.06 -8.24 -0.58
N LEU A 307 -9.36 -9.48 -0.17
CA LEU A 307 -8.35 -10.46 0.12
C LEU A 307 -8.09 -11.26 -1.17
N GLN A 308 -6.99 -10.96 -1.84
CA GLN A 308 -6.56 -11.72 -3.00
C GLN A 308 -5.59 -12.81 -2.55
N THR A 309 -5.96 -14.05 -2.80
CA THR A 309 -5.13 -15.23 -2.46
C THR A 309 -4.87 -16.09 -3.69
N VAL A 310 -3.71 -16.76 -3.69
CA VAL A 310 -3.32 -17.77 -4.66
C VAL A 310 -2.72 -18.94 -3.94
N GLY A 311 -2.65 -20.11 -4.58
CA GLY A 311 -1.89 -21.26 -4.10
C GLY A 311 -0.44 -21.21 -4.56
N VAL A 312 0.38 -22.13 -4.06
CA VAL A 312 1.80 -22.25 -4.46
C VAL A 312 1.97 -22.67 -5.92
N SER A 313 0.97 -23.36 -6.48
CA SER A 313 0.94 -23.79 -7.88
C SER A 313 0.57 -22.66 -8.87
N ALA A 314 0.16 -21.50 -8.37
CA ALA A 314 -0.15 -20.33 -9.21
C ALA A 314 1.09 -19.86 -9.95
N THR A 315 0.89 -19.31 -11.16
CA THR A 315 1.97 -18.81 -12.01
C THR A 315 2.25 -17.32 -11.75
N ILE A 316 3.41 -16.86 -12.20
CA ILE A 316 3.73 -15.41 -12.21
C ILE A 316 2.69 -14.63 -13.02
N SER A 317 2.13 -15.21 -14.08
CA SER A 317 1.03 -14.61 -14.85
C SER A 317 -0.21 -14.37 -13.97
N ASP A 318 -0.58 -15.34 -13.12
CA ASP A 318 -1.71 -15.20 -12.20
C ASP A 318 -1.48 -14.09 -11.17
N VAL A 319 -0.26 -14.02 -10.64
CA VAL A 319 0.15 -12.96 -9.70
C VAL A 319 0.15 -11.59 -10.36
N LEU A 320 0.72 -11.45 -11.57
CA LEU A 320 0.69 -10.20 -12.34
C LEU A 320 -0.75 -9.72 -12.57
N ASN A 321 -1.61 -10.63 -13.01
CA ASN A 321 -3.03 -10.30 -13.22
C ASN A 321 -3.68 -9.80 -11.92
N ALA A 322 -3.50 -10.51 -10.81
CA ALA A 322 -4.04 -10.10 -9.51
C ALA A 322 -3.50 -8.73 -9.05
N LEU A 323 -2.20 -8.48 -9.20
CA LEU A 323 -1.54 -7.22 -8.81
C LEU A 323 -1.94 -6.01 -9.66
N THR A 324 -2.64 -6.19 -10.78
CA THR A 324 -3.25 -5.06 -11.51
C THR A 324 -4.39 -4.41 -10.72
N TYR A 325 -5.03 -5.14 -9.81
CA TYR A 325 -6.18 -4.71 -9.02
C TYR A 325 -5.84 -4.43 -7.56
N VAL A 326 -4.85 -5.16 -7.01
CA VAL A 326 -4.42 -5.05 -5.61
C VAL A 326 -2.93 -4.77 -5.52
N HIS A 327 -2.43 -4.31 -4.36
CA HIS A 327 -1.01 -4.04 -4.18
C HIS A 327 -0.22 -5.25 -3.66
N ARG A 328 -0.91 -6.35 -3.31
CA ARG A 328 -0.33 -7.58 -2.79
C ARG A 328 -1.26 -8.76 -2.97
N VAL A 329 -0.65 -9.93 -3.07
CA VAL A 329 -1.33 -11.22 -3.18
C VAL A 329 -0.78 -12.12 -2.09
N TRP A 330 -1.65 -12.75 -1.33
CA TRP A 330 -1.27 -13.71 -0.29
C TRP A 330 -1.20 -15.11 -0.88
N VAL A 331 -0.11 -15.80 -0.59
CA VAL A 331 0.03 -17.21 -0.94
C VAL A 331 -0.45 -18.03 0.25
N VAL A 332 -1.38 -18.93 -0.02
CA VAL A 332 -2.01 -19.76 1.03
C VAL A 332 -1.94 -21.24 0.69
N VAL A 333 -2.05 -22.08 1.73
CA VAL A 333 -2.20 -23.52 1.56
C VAL A 333 -3.51 -23.82 0.83
N GLU A 334 -3.42 -24.57 -0.26
CA GLU A 334 -4.57 -24.93 -1.09
C GLU A 334 -5.40 -26.08 -0.52
N LYS A 335 -6.70 -26.13 -0.84
CA LYS A 335 -7.54 -27.29 -0.61
C LYS A 335 -7.09 -28.45 -1.53
N PRO A 336 -7.18 -29.72 -1.13
CA PRO A 336 -7.86 -30.25 0.08
C PRO A 336 -6.94 -30.46 1.30
N LYS A 337 -5.81 -29.77 1.40
CA LYS A 337 -4.87 -29.96 2.54
C LYS A 337 -5.51 -29.55 3.87
N LEU A 338 -5.09 -30.21 4.95
CA LEU A 338 -5.63 -30.02 6.31
C LEU A 338 -5.59 -28.56 6.78
N ASN A 339 -4.56 -27.80 6.38
CA ASN A 339 -4.35 -26.41 6.77
C ASN A 339 -4.72 -25.42 5.64
N ALA A 340 -5.74 -25.76 4.83
CA ALA A 340 -6.15 -24.90 3.73
C ALA A 340 -6.49 -23.47 4.21
N GLY A 341 -5.97 -22.45 3.50
CA GLY A 341 -6.13 -21.06 3.86
C GLY A 341 -5.05 -20.50 4.81
N LYS A 342 -4.13 -21.35 5.32
CA LYS A 342 -2.99 -20.87 6.11
C LYS A 342 -2.06 -20.06 5.22
N PRO A 343 -1.68 -18.81 5.62
CA PRO A 343 -0.76 -18.00 4.84
C PRO A 343 0.65 -18.59 4.85
N LEU A 344 1.27 -18.61 3.67
CA LEU A 344 2.63 -19.08 3.43
C LEU A 344 3.57 -17.94 3.07
N ASP A 345 3.07 -16.98 2.31
CA ASP A 345 3.85 -15.82 1.84
C ASP A 345 2.92 -14.66 1.47
N VAL A 346 3.50 -13.48 1.28
CA VAL A 346 2.84 -12.33 0.69
C VAL A 346 3.71 -11.75 -0.42
N ILE A 347 3.17 -11.66 -1.63
CA ILE A 347 3.85 -11.13 -2.80
C ILE A 347 3.36 -9.72 -3.06
N THR A 348 4.29 -8.77 -3.09
CA THR A 348 4.03 -7.35 -3.31
C THR A 348 4.43 -6.92 -4.72
N LEU A 349 4.06 -5.69 -5.10
CA LEU A 349 4.53 -5.07 -6.35
C LEU A 349 6.07 -5.07 -6.42
N THR A 350 6.74 -4.74 -5.31
CA THR A 350 8.21 -4.70 -5.22
C THR A 350 8.86 -6.07 -5.46
N ASP A 351 8.25 -7.14 -4.95
CA ASP A 351 8.76 -8.51 -5.14
C ASP A 351 8.76 -8.88 -6.62
N VAL A 352 7.67 -8.56 -7.32
CA VAL A 352 7.57 -8.81 -8.77
C VAL A 352 8.56 -7.96 -9.55
N LEU A 353 8.70 -6.66 -9.23
CA LEU A 353 9.70 -5.83 -9.90
C LEU A 353 11.11 -6.38 -9.72
N ARG A 354 11.44 -6.89 -8.53
CA ARG A 354 12.74 -7.52 -8.24
C ARG A 354 12.98 -8.77 -9.09
N LEU A 355 11.95 -9.61 -9.24
CA LEU A 355 12.03 -10.80 -10.09
C LEU A 355 12.37 -10.41 -11.54
N PHE A 356 11.66 -9.45 -12.12
CA PHE A 356 11.91 -9.00 -13.50
C PHE A 356 13.27 -8.36 -13.70
N VAL A 357 13.80 -7.63 -12.71
CA VAL A 357 15.14 -7.02 -12.80
C VAL A 357 16.24 -8.06 -12.63
N SER A 358 16.07 -9.09 -11.80
CA SER A 358 17.07 -10.16 -11.64
C SER A 358 17.20 -11.02 -12.90
N GLU A 359 16.12 -11.44 -13.52
CA GLU A 359 16.09 -12.23 -14.74
C GLU A 359 16.75 -11.50 -15.92
N GLU A 360 16.50 -10.20 -16.08
CA GLU A 360 17.16 -9.39 -17.10
C GLU A 360 18.68 -9.31 -16.88
N ASN A 361 19.12 -9.14 -15.63
CA ASN A 361 20.57 -9.07 -15.33
C ASN A 361 21.28 -10.41 -15.58
N ASP A 362 20.63 -11.53 -15.33
CA ASP A 362 21.17 -12.87 -15.60
C ASP A 362 21.28 -13.10 -17.11
N ALA A 363 20.29 -12.71 -17.91
CA ALA A 363 20.33 -12.80 -19.36
C ALA A 363 21.48 -11.97 -19.97
N PHE A 364 21.71 -10.73 -19.47
CA PHE A 364 22.85 -9.91 -19.92
C PHE A 364 24.21 -10.42 -19.39
N GLY A 365 24.24 -11.16 -18.28
CA GLY A 365 25.44 -11.77 -17.72
C GLY A 365 25.96 -12.93 -18.59
N GLU A 366 25.07 -13.77 -19.12
CA GLU A 366 25.39 -14.88 -20.00
C GLU A 366 25.89 -14.44 -21.40
N GLU A 367 25.32 -13.37 -21.98
CA GLU A 367 25.80 -12.82 -23.26
C GLU A 367 27.24 -12.28 -23.16
N LYS A 368 27.65 -11.71 -22.02
CA LYS A 368 29.01 -11.22 -21.82
C LYS A 368 30.05 -12.34 -21.66
N GLN A 369 29.64 -13.50 -21.16
CA GLN A 369 30.54 -14.66 -21.03
C GLN A 369 30.69 -15.44 -22.36
N SER A 370 29.67 -15.46 -23.21
CA SER A 370 29.74 -16.11 -24.53
C SER A 370 30.48 -15.29 -25.58
N GLY A 371 30.64 -13.97 -25.37
CA GLY A 371 31.38 -13.06 -26.28
C GLY A 371 32.89 -12.93 -26.01
N GLN A 372 33.45 -13.64 -25.03
CA GLN A 372 34.89 -13.62 -24.71
C GLN A 372 35.67 -14.90 -25.11
N SER A 373 35.06 -15.79 -25.86
CA SER A 373 35.69 -17.04 -26.34
C SER A 373 35.78 -17.10 -27.86
N ASP A 374 36.37 -16.05 -28.47
CA ASP A 374 36.87 -16.09 -29.86
C ASP A 374 38.24 -15.35 -29.97
#